data_e9131a1c0f7fe9e063e622a813e7c130
#
_entry.id   e9131a1c0f7fe9e063e622a813e7c130
#
_cell.length_a   1.000
_cell.length_b   1.000
_cell.length_c   1.000
_cell.angle_alpha   90.00
_cell.angle_beta   90.00
_cell.angle_gamma   90.00
#
_symmetry.space_group_name_H-M   'P 1'
#
loop_
_entity.id
_entity.type
_entity.pdbx_description
1 polymer ?
#
loop_
_entity_poly.entity_id
_entity_poly.type
_entity_poly.pdbx_seq_one_letter_code
_entity_poly.pdbx_strand_id
1 'polypeptide(L)'
;MKRLKMAIAALLAFALLPLIGGTALADESSASSRAEQIRAAANIETIADASTMGDWSGVVENTTQNIGRIWTDKTVSTNDIGISGAMNATVSKGDSDFITALSALSSTSNIASTSTTPLDIVLVLDASGSMNDDMTGGKRIDALKNAANAFIDEIATQNASISDASKQHQVSIVKFAGKKSSKVGNDTYREDGYVYNYSQVMKDMTACTNETKDAFKSQVNAIRPNGATRSDYGLQLAQGQTSSRADAKKIVIFFTDGTPTSFSNFESEVASDAIAAAKTMKDVGASVYTIGIFKDANPNADVNTASNENKFMQAASSNYPAATYAYTQGWLSGEWKWSFGDRAEGSDFYKSASSAASSRKSSKTSPRKS
;
A
#
# COMPACT_ATOMS: atom_id res chain seq x y z
N MET A 1 -13.07 -5.03 20.85
CA MET A 1 -11.98 -5.90 20.34
C MET A 1 -12.05 -6.12 18.82
N LYS A 2 -13.12 -6.65 18.22
CA LYS A 2 -13.23 -6.80 16.75
C LYS A 2 -13.01 -5.51 15.94
N ARG A 3 -13.42 -4.34 16.45
CA ARG A 3 -13.36 -3.07 15.72
C ARG A 3 -11.96 -2.46 15.60
N LEU A 4 -11.08 -2.64 16.60
CA LEU A 4 -9.70 -2.14 16.54
C LEU A 4 -8.83 -3.05 15.66
N LYS A 5 -9.02 -4.37 15.78
CA LYS A 5 -8.33 -5.35 14.93
C LYS A 5 -8.58 -5.13 13.44
N MET A 6 -9.83 -4.77 13.08
CA MET A 6 -10.20 -4.41 11.71
C MET A 6 -9.69 -3.04 11.26
N ALA A 7 -9.43 -2.10 12.17
CA ALA A 7 -8.95 -0.77 11.84
C ALA A 7 -7.48 -0.78 11.38
N ILE A 8 -6.61 -1.53 12.05
CA ILE A 8 -5.18 -1.62 11.70
C ILE A 8 -4.98 -2.49 10.45
N ALA A 9 -5.74 -3.58 10.29
CA ALA A 9 -5.74 -4.36 9.06
C ALA A 9 -6.22 -3.54 7.83
N ALA A 10 -7.24 -2.70 8.02
CA ALA A 10 -7.71 -1.78 6.99
C ALA A 10 -6.67 -0.69 6.65
N LEU A 11 -5.82 -0.32 7.61
CA LEU A 11 -4.75 0.65 7.41
C LEU A 11 -3.68 0.10 6.47
N LEU A 12 -3.31 -1.16 6.63
CA LEU A 12 -2.36 -1.86 5.75
C LEU A 12 -2.93 -2.08 4.35
N ALA A 13 -4.19 -2.50 4.26
CA ALA A 13 -4.88 -2.64 2.98
C ALA A 13 -5.03 -1.28 2.26
N PHE A 14 -5.28 -0.18 2.99
CA PHE A 14 -5.41 1.16 2.41
C PHE A 14 -4.08 1.75 1.93
N ALA A 15 -2.96 1.38 2.56
CA ALA A 15 -1.62 1.78 2.10
C ALA A 15 -1.26 1.16 0.74
N LEU A 16 -1.85 0.03 0.39
CA LEU A 16 -1.60 -0.70 -0.86
C LEU A 16 -2.61 -0.40 -1.98
N LEU A 17 -3.84 0.01 -1.65
CA LEU A 17 -4.89 0.31 -2.64
C LEU A 17 -4.45 1.31 -3.73
N PRO A 18 -3.73 2.40 -3.45
CA PRO A 18 -3.23 3.30 -4.49
C PRO A 18 -2.09 2.70 -5.34
N LEU A 19 -1.40 1.67 -4.83
CA LEU A 19 -0.26 1.02 -5.50
C LEU A 19 -0.71 -0.05 -6.51
N ILE A 20 -1.91 -0.61 -6.32
CA ILE A 20 -2.51 -1.62 -7.21
C ILE A 20 -3.13 -0.97 -8.45
N GLY A 21 -3.46 0.33 -8.40
CA GLY A 21 -3.98 1.14 -9.49
C GLY A 21 -2.94 1.66 -10.49
N GLY A 22 -1.79 1.00 -10.62
CA GLY A 22 -0.75 1.39 -11.58
C GLY A 22 -1.21 1.20 -13.02
N THR A 23 -1.05 2.24 -13.83
CA THR A 23 -1.27 2.20 -15.27
C THR A 23 -0.43 1.10 -15.92
N ALA A 24 -1.08 0.01 -16.33
CA ALA A 24 -0.44 -1.02 -17.11
C ALA A 24 -0.34 -0.57 -18.56
N LEU A 25 0.85 -0.57 -19.12
CA LEU A 25 1.04 -0.58 -20.56
C LEU A 25 0.68 -1.99 -21.03
N ALA A 26 -0.36 -2.12 -21.82
CA ALA A 26 -0.83 -3.40 -22.34
C ALA A 26 0.10 -3.89 -23.46
N ASP A 27 0.43 -5.17 -23.43
CA ASP A 27 1.09 -5.87 -24.53
C ASP A 27 0.07 -6.13 -25.66
N GLU A 28 0.42 -5.79 -26.89
CA GLU A 28 -0.47 -5.87 -28.05
C GLU A 28 -1.00 -7.28 -28.34
N SER A 29 -0.27 -8.33 -27.98
CA SER A 29 -0.70 -9.73 -28.19
C SER A 29 -1.89 -10.15 -27.33
N SER A 30 -2.16 -9.42 -26.25
CA SER A 30 -3.29 -9.68 -25.33
C SER A 30 -4.54 -8.87 -25.67
N ALA A 31 -4.48 -7.95 -26.62
CA ALA A 31 -5.57 -7.03 -26.95
C ALA A 31 -6.72 -7.75 -27.67
N SER A 32 -6.42 -8.68 -28.60
CA SER A 32 -7.45 -9.42 -29.35
C SER A 32 -8.24 -10.37 -28.44
N SER A 33 -7.57 -11.11 -27.57
CA SER A 33 -8.26 -12.01 -26.61
C SER A 33 -9.11 -11.26 -25.58
N ARG A 34 -8.72 -10.02 -25.25
CA ARG A 34 -9.50 -9.12 -24.37
C ARG A 34 -10.71 -8.52 -25.08
N ALA A 35 -10.58 -8.17 -26.35
CA ALA A 35 -11.70 -7.71 -27.16
C ALA A 35 -12.80 -8.78 -27.23
N GLU A 36 -12.42 -10.06 -27.37
CA GLU A 36 -13.36 -11.17 -27.32
C GLU A 36 -14.03 -11.34 -25.95
N GLN A 37 -13.27 -11.20 -24.86
CA GLN A 37 -13.82 -11.26 -23.51
C GLN A 37 -14.78 -10.07 -23.23
N ILE A 38 -14.48 -8.88 -23.73
CA ILE A 38 -15.36 -7.72 -23.61
C ILE A 38 -16.63 -7.93 -24.43
N ARG A 39 -16.55 -8.49 -25.64
CA ARG A 39 -17.71 -8.86 -26.44
C ARG A 39 -18.59 -9.87 -25.73
N ALA A 40 -18.01 -10.91 -25.13
CA ALA A 40 -18.74 -11.93 -24.38
C ALA A 40 -19.38 -11.36 -23.11
N ALA A 41 -18.65 -10.54 -22.36
CA ALA A 41 -19.14 -9.93 -21.12
C ALA A 41 -20.22 -8.85 -21.37
N ALA A 42 -20.12 -8.11 -22.46
CA ALA A 42 -21.10 -7.11 -22.85
C ALA A 42 -22.26 -7.68 -23.67
N ASN A 43 -22.19 -8.98 -24.02
CA ASN A 43 -23.17 -9.65 -24.87
C ASN A 43 -23.41 -8.90 -26.20
N ILE A 44 -22.36 -8.27 -26.74
CA ILE A 44 -22.38 -7.54 -28.02
C ILE A 44 -22.20 -8.58 -29.15
N GLU A 45 -23.12 -9.51 -29.30
CA GLU A 45 -22.95 -10.52 -30.33
C GLU A 45 -23.43 -10.07 -31.70
N THR A 46 -24.41 -9.21 -31.78
CA THR A 46 -24.85 -8.66 -33.07
C THR A 46 -25.70 -7.42 -32.85
N ILE A 47 -25.26 -6.32 -33.38
CA ILE A 47 -26.18 -5.29 -33.80
C ILE A 47 -26.79 -5.81 -35.09
N ALA A 48 -28.08 -6.09 -35.03
CA ALA A 48 -28.77 -6.74 -36.15
C ALA A 48 -28.83 -5.80 -37.35
N ASP A 49 -27.98 -5.93 -38.24
CA ASP A 49 -27.74 -5.12 -39.42
C ASP A 49 -26.63 -4.09 -39.23
N ALA A 50 -25.39 -4.59 -39.32
CA ALA A 50 -24.18 -3.77 -39.28
C ALA A 50 -24.19 -2.66 -40.34
N SER A 51 -25.01 -2.76 -41.38
CA SER A 51 -25.18 -1.73 -42.40
C SER A 51 -25.94 -0.48 -41.90
N THR A 52 -26.69 -0.63 -40.80
CA THR A 52 -27.53 0.46 -40.26
C THR A 52 -27.02 1.10 -38.97
N MET A 53 -26.03 0.49 -38.30
CA MET A 53 -25.55 0.95 -36.99
C MET A 53 -24.03 1.18 -36.87
N GLY A 54 -23.35 1.41 -37.96
CA GLY A 54 -21.90 1.60 -37.94
C GLY A 54 -21.10 0.31 -37.62
N ASP A 55 -19.87 0.29 -38.05
CA ASP A 55 -18.97 -0.84 -37.77
C ASP A 55 -18.29 -0.66 -36.40
N TRP A 56 -18.74 -1.43 -35.43
CA TRP A 56 -18.20 -1.41 -34.06
C TRP A 56 -17.00 -2.33 -33.89
N SER A 57 -16.63 -3.14 -34.86
CA SER A 57 -15.56 -4.12 -34.72
C SER A 57 -14.23 -3.47 -34.36
N GLY A 58 -13.82 -2.45 -35.09
CA GLY A 58 -12.59 -1.71 -34.81
C GLY A 58 -12.62 -0.92 -33.50
N VAL A 59 -13.80 -0.45 -33.08
CA VAL A 59 -13.96 0.23 -31.78
C VAL A 59 -13.79 -0.74 -30.62
N VAL A 60 -14.40 -1.92 -30.70
CA VAL A 60 -14.30 -2.94 -29.67
C VAL A 60 -12.86 -3.44 -29.54
N GLU A 61 -12.15 -3.64 -30.62
CA GLU A 61 -10.74 -4.04 -30.64
C GLU A 61 -9.82 -2.99 -30.00
N ASN A 62 -10.17 -1.72 -30.14
CA ASN A 62 -9.38 -0.61 -29.62
C ASN A 62 -9.84 -0.07 -28.25
N THR A 63 -10.85 -0.65 -27.62
CA THR A 63 -11.38 -0.16 -26.32
C THR A 63 -10.32 -0.18 -25.21
N THR A 64 -9.35 -1.09 -25.28
CA THR A 64 -8.25 -1.18 -24.31
C THR A 64 -7.18 -0.11 -24.49
N GLN A 65 -7.00 0.43 -25.69
CA GLN A 65 -5.99 1.47 -25.97
C GLN A 65 -6.43 2.86 -25.51
N ASN A 66 -7.72 3.06 -25.28
CA ASN A 66 -8.30 4.35 -24.95
C ASN A 66 -9.12 4.31 -23.66
N ILE A 67 -8.53 3.81 -22.58
CA ILE A 67 -9.19 3.71 -21.26
C ILE A 67 -9.77 5.08 -20.84
N GLY A 68 -11.03 5.06 -20.40
CA GLY A 68 -11.75 6.26 -19.95
C GLY A 68 -12.39 7.08 -21.07
N ARG A 69 -12.31 6.63 -22.32
CA ARG A 69 -13.02 7.28 -23.44
C ARG A 69 -14.38 6.63 -23.71
N ILE A 70 -15.25 7.40 -24.34
CA ILE A 70 -16.55 6.94 -24.81
C ILE A 70 -16.55 7.09 -26.33
N TRP A 71 -16.82 6.01 -27.05
CA TRP A 71 -17.10 6.07 -28.48
C TRP A 71 -18.58 6.32 -28.67
N THR A 72 -18.89 7.27 -29.53
CA THR A 72 -20.27 7.59 -29.88
C THR A 72 -20.47 7.39 -31.38
N ASP A 73 -21.59 6.80 -31.75
CA ASP A 73 -22.03 6.69 -33.11
C ASP A 73 -23.44 7.26 -33.28
N LYS A 74 -23.70 7.82 -34.46
CA LYS A 74 -25.02 8.31 -34.88
C LYS A 74 -25.40 7.64 -36.18
N THR A 75 -26.37 6.74 -36.10
CA THR A 75 -26.92 6.06 -37.27
C THR A 75 -28.29 6.63 -37.61
N VAL A 76 -28.55 6.85 -38.91
CA VAL A 76 -29.89 7.21 -39.43
C VAL A 76 -30.40 6.08 -40.30
N SER A 77 -31.59 5.59 -40.01
CA SER A 77 -32.22 4.51 -40.73
C SER A 77 -33.63 4.86 -41.17
N THR A 78 -34.00 4.43 -42.34
CA THR A 78 -35.37 4.50 -42.87
C THR A 78 -36.20 3.28 -42.54
N ASN A 79 -35.64 2.28 -41.88
CA ASN A 79 -36.26 1.06 -41.42
C ASN A 79 -36.21 0.96 -39.87
N ASP A 80 -36.97 0.02 -39.32
CA ASP A 80 -36.87 -0.33 -37.91
C ASP A 80 -35.44 -0.78 -37.56
N ILE A 81 -34.96 -0.42 -36.37
CA ILE A 81 -33.64 -0.80 -35.88
C ILE A 81 -33.79 -1.88 -34.83
N GLY A 82 -33.24 -3.06 -35.10
CA GLY A 82 -33.13 -4.14 -34.13
C GLY A 82 -31.84 -3.97 -33.28
N ILE A 83 -31.97 -4.00 -31.95
CA ILE A 83 -30.86 -4.04 -31.03
C ILE A 83 -30.85 -5.42 -30.41
N SER A 84 -29.79 -6.20 -30.66
CA SER A 84 -29.58 -7.50 -30.03
C SER A 84 -28.50 -7.44 -28.93
N GLY A 85 -28.50 -8.43 -28.05
CA GLY A 85 -27.58 -8.46 -26.90
C GLY A 85 -28.32 -8.32 -25.57
N ALA A 86 -27.74 -7.64 -24.62
CA ALA A 86 -28.31 -7.51 -23.26
C ALA A 86 -29.72 -6.91 -23.19
N MET A 87 -30.16 -6.20 -24.20
CA MET A 87 -31.45 -5.51 -24.22
C MET A 87 -32.47 -6.06 -25.25
N ASN A 88 -32.08 -6.81 -26.25
CA ASN A 88 -32.97 -7.37 -27.31
C ASN A 88 -34.22 -6.50 -27.57
N ALA A 89 -34.02 -5.32 -28.13
CA ALA A 89 -35.08 -4.36 -28.36
C ALA A 89 -35.20 -4.01 -29.84
N THR A 90 -36.41 -3.74 -30.30
CA THR A 90 -36.66 -3.17 -31.65
C THR A 90 -37.17 -1.75 -31.47
N VAL A 91 -36.49 -0.78 -32.06
CA VAL A 91 -36.98 0.57 -32.16
C VAL A 91 -37.69 0.73 -33.47
N SER A 92 -39.04 0.87 -33.40
CA SER A 92 -39.85 1.00 -34.59
C SER A 92 -39.85 2.43 -35.11
N LYS A 93 -39.74 2.55 -36.41
CA LYS A 93 -39.83 3.82 -37.11
C LYS A 93 -41.26 4.39 -37.05
N GLY A 94 -42.26 3.53 -36.96
CA GLY A 94 -43.68 3.94 -37.05
C GLY A 94 -43.96 4.72 -38.32
N ASP A 95 -44.71 5.82 -38.19
CA ASP A 95 -45.08 6.70 -39.33
C ASP A 95 -44.02 7.79 -39.61
N SER A 96 -42.85 7.75 -38.95
CA SER A 96 -41.77 8.72 -39.19
C SER A 96 -40.98 8.40 -40.47
N ASP A 97 -40.41 9.43 -41.12
CA ASP A 97 -39.63 9.22 -42.35
C ASP A 97 -38.32 8.48 -42.07
N PHE A 98 -37.74 8.67 -40.89
CA PHE A 98 -36.50 8.03 -40.49
C PHE A 98 -36.38 7.94 -38.96
N ILE A 99 -35.49 7.07 -38.51
CA ILE A 99 -35.06 6.94 -37.11
C ILE A 99 -33.62 7.39 -37.00
N THR A 100 -33.27 8.12 -35.93
CA THR A 100 -31.90 8.37 -35.52
C THR A 100 -31.59 7.57 -34.26
N ALA A 101 -30.65 6.64 -34.35
CA ALA A 101 -30.09 5.95 -33.22
C ALA A 101 -28.78 6.63 -32.79
N LEU A 102 -28.68 6.95 -31.52
CA LEU A 102 -27.44 7.40 -30.88
C LEU A 102 -26.94 6.26 -30.00
N SER A 103 -25.74 5.81 -30.25
CA SER A 103 -25.12 4.75 -29.48
C SER A 103 -23.84 5.27 -28.81
N ALA A 104 -23.56 4.75 -27.62
CA ALA A 104 -22.36 5.06 -26.87
C ALA A 104 -21.78 3.76 -26.30
N LEU A 105 -20.50 3.52 -26.59
CA LEU A 105 -19.73 2.44 -26.02
C LEU A 105 -18.66 3.04 -25.10
N SER A 106 -18.73 2.76 -23.81
CA SER A 106 -17.68 3.16 -22.88
C SER A 106 -16.59 2.08 -22.82
N SER A 107 -15.33 2.50 -22.84
CA SER A 107 -14.26 1.62 -22.40
C SER A 107 -14.45 1.36 -20.92
N THR A 108 -14.67 0.11 -20.53
CA THR A 108 -14.73 -0.25 -19.13
C THR A 108 -13.31 -0.28 -18.57
N SER A 109 -13.08 0.46 -17.48
CA SER A 109 -11.83 0.38 -16.72
C SER A 109 -11.64 -0.95 -16.00
N ASN A 110 -12.60 -1.86 -16.08
CA ASN A 110 -12.51 -3.21 -15.56
C ASN A 110 -11.81 -4.16 -16.55
N ILE A 111 -10.77 -3.69 -17.18
CA ILE A 111 -9.78 -4.61 -17.71
C ILE A 111 -9.03 -5.08 -16.48
N ALA A 112 -9.26 -6.31 -16.08
CA ALA A 112 -8.34 -7.01 -15.21
C ALA A 112 -7.02 -7.12 -15.98
N SER A 113 -6.22 -6.06 -15.92
CA SER A 113 -4.85 -6.11 -16.37
C SER A 113 -4.18 -7.12 -15.49
N THR A 114 -3.89 -8.30 -16.02
CA THR A 114 -3.10 -9.32 -15.35
C THR A 114 -1.62 -8.92 -15.24
N SER A 115 -1.25 -7.71 -15.68
CA SER A 115 0.05 -7.12 -15.43
C SER A 115 0.04 -6.51 -14.02
N THR A 116 0.05 -7.35 -13.00
CA THR A 116 0.24 -6.92 -11.63
C THR A 116 1.69 -6.50 -11.46
N THR A 117 1.95 -5.24 -11.16
CA THR A 117 3.29 -4.81 -10.75
C THR A 117 3.64 -5.55 -9.45
N PRO A 118 4.69 -6.35 -9.41
CA PRO A 118 5.06 -7.05 -8.20
C PRO A 118 5.45 -6.07 -7.10
N LEU A 119 5.20 -6.45 -5.86
CA LEU A 119 5.56 -5.67 -4.69
C LEU A 119 6.60 -6.43 -3.87
N ASP A 120 7.65 -5.73 -3.44
CA ASP A 120 8.62 -6.20 -2.47
C ASP A 120 8.45 -5.40 -1.19
N ILE A 121 7.94 -6.04 -0.16
CA ILE A 121 7.44 -5.39 1.04
C ILE A 121 8.27 -5.80 2.25
N VAL A 122 8.83 -4.83 2.95
CA VAL A 122 9.52 -5.06 4.23
C VAL A 122 8.64 -4.58 5.37
N LEU A 123 8.21 -5.50 6.23
CA LEU A 123 7.53 -5.16 7.48
C LEU A 123 8.58 -4.96 8.57
N VAL A 124 8.67 -3.75 9.11
CA VAL A 124 9.59 -3.37 10.18
C VAL A 124 8.79 -3.18 11.46
N LEU A 125 8.89 -4.15 12.36
CA LEU A 125 7.97 -4.33 13.47
C LEU A 125 8.66 -4.01 14.80
N ASP A 126 8.10 -3.05 15.53
CA ASP A 126 8.56 -2.68 16.86
C ASP A 126 8.33 -3.83 17.85
N ALA A 127 9.40 -4.22 18.49
CA ALA A 127 9.44 -5.23 19.55
C ALA A 127 10.00 -4.66 20.87
N SER A 128 10.01 -3.34 21.05
CA SER A 128 10.45 -2.68 22.29
C SER A 128 9.52 -3.01 23.46
N GLY A 129 10.02 -2.78 24.67
CA GLY A 129 9.30 -3.10 25.90
C GLY A 129 7.96 -2.38 26.02
N SER A 130 7.86 -1.12 25.56
CA SER A 130 6.64 -0.30 25.56
C SER A 130 5.52 -0.88 24.68
N MET A 131 5.84 -1.74 23.72
CA MET A 131 4.82 -2.49 22.97
C MET A 131 3.99 -3.44 23.85
N ASN A 132 4.43 -3.71 25.07
CA ASN A 132 3.64 -4.48 26.07
C ASN A 132 2.63 -3.61 26.84
N ASP A 133 2.63 -2.30 26.63
CA ASP A 133 1.69 -1.38 27.28
C ASP A 133 0.27 -1.56 26.74
N ASP A 134 -0.69 -1.24 27.62
CA ASP A 134 -2.09 -1.29 27.29
C ASP A 134 -2.51 -0.12 26.37
N MET A 135 -3.43 -0.43 25.47
CA MET A 135 -4.12 0.54 24.64
C MET A 135 -5.59 0.19 24.56
N THR A 136 -6.41 1.09 24.00
CA THR A 136 -7.84 0.81 23.81
C THR A 136 -8.05 -0.49 23.00
N GLY A 137 -8.45 -1.55 23.69
CA GLY A 137 -8.77 -2.85 23.10
C GLY A 137 -7.71 -3.93 23.24
N GLY A 138 -6.67 -3.75 24.05
CA GLY A 138 -5.63 -4.73 24.35
C GLY A 138 -4.23 -4.12 24.40
N LYS A 139 -3.21 -4.91 24.22
CA LYS A 139 -1.82 -4.46 24.19
C LYS A 139 -1.43 -3.96 22.79
N ARG A 140 -0.47 -3.03 22.73
CA ARG A 140 0.07 -2.51 21.45
C ARG A 140 0.64 -3.65 20.60
N ILE A 141 1.38 -4.58 21.20
CA ILE A 141 1.95 -5.73 20.48
C ILE A 141 0.87 -6.64 19.88
N ASP A 142 -0.27 -6.84 20.55
CA ASP A 142 -1.37 -7.65 20.02
C ASP A 142 -2.02 -6.95 18.82
N ALA A 143 -2.15 -5.62 18.88
CA ALA A 143 -2.65 -4.83 17.77
C ALA A 143 -1.71 -4.92 16.54
N LEU A 144 -0.40 -4.80 16.77
CA LEU A 144 0.62 -4.95 15.72
C LEU A 144 0.56 -6.34 15.09
N LYS A 145 0.59 -7.42 15.89
CA LYS A 145 0.53 -8.80 15.41
C LYS A 145 -0.73 -9.09 14.60
N ASN A 146 -1.88 -8.63 15.09
CA ASN A 146 -3.14 -8.82 14.37
C ASN A 146 -3.14 -8.09 13.03
N ALA A 147 -2.56 -6.88 12.96
CA ALA A 147 -2.46 -6.10 11.73
C ALA A 147 -1.50 -6.77 10.74
N ALA A 148 -0.31 -7.17 11.17
CA ALA A 148 0.67 -7.83 10.33
C ALA A 148 0.14 -9.19 9.81
N ASN A 149 -0.52 -9.98 10.64
CA ASN A 149 -1.12 -11.24 10.21
C ASN A 149 -2.24 -11.06 9.19
N ALA A 150 -3.11 -10.07 9.38
CA ALA A 150 -4.15 -9.75 8.42
C ALA A 150 -3.57 -9.24 7.08
N PHE A 151 -2.49 -8.48 7.13
CA PHE A 151 -1.78 -8.04 5.95
C PHE A 151 -1.16 -9.21 5.18
N ILE A 152 -0.51 -10.14 5.88
CA ILE A 152 0.04 -11.38 5.30
C ILE A 152 -1.06 -12.20 4.60
N ASP A 153 -2.24 -12.34 5.22
CA ASP A 153 -3.37 -13.04 4.62
C ASP A 153 -3.86 -12.33 3.35
N GLU A 154 -3.89 -10.99 3.33
CA GLU A 154 -4.27 -10.20 2.17
C GLU A 154 -3.28 -10.38 1.01
N ILE A 155 -1.98 -10.29 1.27
CA ILE A 155 -0.95 -10.51 0.24
C ILE A 155 -1.02 -11.93 -0.33
N ALA A 156 -1.21 -12.94 0.52
CA ALA A 156 -1.35 -14.32 0.08
C ALA A 156 -2.60 -14.49 -0.82
N THR A 157 -3.69 -13.81 -0.49
CA THR A 157 -4.92 -13.81 -1.31
C THR A 157 -4.69 -13.16 -2.67
N GLN A 158 -3.98 -12.03 -2.71
CA GLN A 158 -3.62 -11.36 -3.98
C GLN A 158 -2.71 -12.25 -4.83
N ASN A 159 -1.69 -12.86 -4.23
CA ASN A 159 -0.78 -13.76 -4.93
C ASN A 159 -1.49 -15.00 -5.49
N ALA A 160 -2.59 -15.46 -4.91
CA ALA A 160 -3.36 -16.59 -5.42
C ALA A 160 -3.97 -16.32 -6.81
N SER A 161 -4.15 -15.05 -7.18
CA SER A 161 -4.63 -14.63 -8.51
C SER A 161 -3.49 -14.41 -9.53
N ILE A 162 -2.22 -14.47 -9.10
CA ILE A 162 -1.04 -14.21 -9.93
C ILE A 162 -0.44 -15.56 -10.34
N SER A 163 -0.66 -15.94 -11.60
CA SER A 163 -0.16 -17.21 -12.14
C SER A 163 1.36 -17.25 -12.38
N ASP A 164 1.96 -16.10 -12.70
CA ASP A 164 3.40 -15.98 -12.88
C ASP A 164 4.10 -15.79 -11.54
N ALA A 165 4.82 -16.80 -11.07
CA ALA A 165 5.54 -16.77 -9.81
C ALA A 165 6.57 -15.62 -9.72
N SER A 166 7.14 -15.18 -10.85
CA SER A 166 8.07 -14.04 -10.88
C SER A 166 7.38 -12.71 -10.59
N LYS A 167 6.06 -12.63 -10.74
CA LYS A 167 5.23 -11.44 -10.50
C LYS A 167 4.55 -11.45 -9.14
N GLN A 168 4.68 -12.52 -8.37
CA GLN A 168 4.12 -12.58 -7.02
C GLN A 168 4.76 -11.55 -6.10
N HIS A 169 3.96 -11.01 -5.20
CA HIS A 169 4.40 -10.11 -4.14
C HIS A 169 5.27 -10.86 -3.14
N GLN A 170 6.38 -10.24 -2.75
CA GLN A 170 7.29 -10.79 -1.74
C GLN A 170 7.21 -9.96 -0.45
N VAL A 171 7.42 -10.64 0.66
CA VAL A 171 7.42 -10.01 1.99
C VAL A 171 8.70 -10.41 2.72
N SER A 172 9.28 -9.48 3.46
CA SER A 172 10.29 -9.71 4.49
C SER A 172 9.78 -9.20 5.83
N ILE A 173 10.20 -9.81 6.92
CA ILE A 173 9.86 -9.39 8.28
C ILE A 173 11.13 -9.06 9.03
N VAL A 174 11.23 -7.83 9.51
CA VAL A 174 12.27 -7.34 10.42
C VAL A 174 11.60 -6.97 11.73
N LYS A 175 12.18 -7.35 12.85
CA LYS A 175 11.84 -6.80 14.16
C LYS A 175 12.96 -5.92 14.68
N PHE A 176 12.64 -4.93 15.50
CA PHE A 176 13.64 -4.11 16.17
C PHE A 176 13.29 -3.82 17.62
N ALA A 177 14.32 -3.83 18.43
CA ALA A 177 14.36 -3.42 19.84
C ALA A 177 15.83 -3.32 20.26
N GLY A 178 16.12 -3.14 21.53
CA GLY A 178 17.48 -3.23 22.01
C GLY A 178 17.84 -2.16 23.03
N LYS A 179 19.12 -1.98 23.25
CA LYS A 179 19.72 -0.94 24.08
C LYS A 179 21.02 -0.47 23.43
N LYS A 180 21.72 0.50 24.01
CA LYS A 180 22.93 1.10 23.43
C LYS A 180 24.01 0.09 23.05
N SER A 181 24.19 -0.97 23.85
CA SER A 181 25.16 -2.05 23.61
C SER A 181 24.65 -3.19 22.73
N SER A 182 23.41 -3.11 22.26
CA SER A 182 22.81 -4.16 21.42
C SER A 182 23.50 -4.27 20.06
N LYS A 183 23.57 -5.49 19.55
CA LYS A 183 24.01 -5.79 18.20
C LYS A 183 22.81 -5.90 17.28
N VAL A 184 23.03 -5.65 16.01
CA VAL A 184 22.03 -5.76 14.94
C VAL A 184 22.36 -6.96 14.04
N GLY A 185 21.35 -7.65 13.55
CA GLY A 185 21.50 -8.80 12.65
C GLY A 185 20.71 -10.03 13.15
N ASN A 186 20.99 -11.18 12.58
CA ASN A 186 20.33 -12.45 12.93
C ASN A 186 21.04 -13.21 14.04
N ASP A 187 22.27 -12.85 14.37
CA ASP A 187 23.06 -13.55 15.36
C ASP A 187 22.61 -13.22 16.78
N THR A 188 22.64 -14.22 17.64
CA THR A 188 22.48 -14.04 19.08
C THR A 188 23.79 -13.54 19.71
N TYR A 189 23.67 -12.82 20.83
CA TYR A 189 24.79 -12.38 21.63
C TYR A 189 24.49 -12.52 23.13
N ARG A 190 25.53 -12.58 23.95
CA ARG A 190 25.41 -12.69 25.40
C ARG A 190 25.79 -11.37 26.05
N GLU A 191 24.98 -10.95 27.01
CA GLU A 191 25.19 -9.77 27.81
C GLU A 191 24.54 -9.97 29.18
N ASP A 192 25.23 -9.62 30.27
CA ASP A 192 24.74 -9.77 31.65
C ASP A 192 24.16 -11.16 31.98
N GLY A 193 24.75 -12.18 31.40
CA GLY A 193 24.31 -13.60 31.59
C GLY A 193 23.13 -14.02 30.72
N TYR A 194 22.57 -13.14 29.89
CA TYR A 194 21.45 -13.43 29.01
C TYR A 194 21.86 -13.50 27.55
N VAL A 195 21.02 -14.17 26.76
CA VAL A 195 21.14 -14.26 25.30
C VAL A 195 20.09 -13.37 24.67
N TYR A 196 20.52 -12.48 23.78
CA TYR A 196 19.66 -11.50 23.11
C TYR A 196 19.72 -11.62 21.59
N ASN A 197 18.65 -11.24 20.95
CA ASN A 197 18.54 -11.02 19.49
C ASN A 197 17.47 -9.94 19.23
N TYR A 198 17.62 -8.78 19.84
CA TYR A 198 16.59 -7.72 19.83
C TYR A 198 16.20 -7.28 18.43
N SER A 199 17.19 -6.97 17.59
CA SER A 199 16.95 -6.51 16.21
C SER A 199 17.50 -7.52 15.23
N GLN A 200 16.62 -8.08 14.40
CA GLN A 200 16.98 -9.12 13.44
C GLN A 200 15.98 -9.21 12.27
N VAL A 201 16.43 -9.81 11.18
CA VAL A 201 15.54 -10.29 10.14
C VAL A 201 14.87 -11.58 10.63
N MET A 202 13.54 -11.56 10.75
CA MET A 202 12.75 -12.73 11.16
C MET A 202 12.44 -13.65 9.98
N LYS A 203 12.29 -13.05 8.79
CA LYS A 203 12.00 -13.74 7.54
C LYS A 203 12.59 -12.96 6.38
N ASP A 204 13.44 -13.59 5.59
CA ASP A 204 13.98 -12.99 4.39
C ASP A 204 12.91 -12.77 3.31
N MET A 205 13.21 -11.88 2.36
CA MET A 205 12.33 -11.55 1.24
C MET A 205 11.95 -12.82 0.46
N THR A 206 10.68 -13.16 0.49
CA THR A 206 10.14 -14.41 -0.08
C THR A 206 8.70 -14.19 -0.53
N ALA A 207 8.24 -14.91 -1.56
CA ALA A 207 6.86 -14.87 -2.00
C ALA A 207 5.90 -15.29 -0.87
N CYS A 208 4.91 -14.43 -0.60
CA CYS A 208 3.89 -14.67 0.41
C CYS A 208 2.65 -15.28 -0.23
N THR A 209 2.60 -16.60 -0.29
CA THR A 209 1.51 -17.37 -0.90
C THR A 209 0.67 -18.08 0.16
N ASN A 210 -0.40 -18.76 -0.26
CA ASN A 210 -1.21 -19.57 0.65
C ASN A 210 -0.41 -20.69 1.35
N GLU A 211 0.64 -21.19 0.67
CA GLU A 211 1.52 -22.24 1.18
C GLU A 211 2.56 -21.68 2.17
N THR A 212 2.97 -20.42 2.02
CA THR A 212 4.05 -19.83 2.82
C THR A 212 3.55 -18.88 3.92
N LYS A 213 2.32 -18.37 3.86
CA LYS A 213 1.79 -17.36 4.79
C LYS A 213 1.87 -17.74 6.26
N ASP A 214 1.66 -19.03 6.59
CA ASP A 214 1.68 -19.48 7.98
C ASP A 214 3.10 -19.42 8.58
N ALA A 215 4.14 -19.59 7.76
CA ALA A 215 5.52 -19.38 8.19
C ALA A 215 5.79 -17.91 8.54
N PHE A 216 5.27 -16.95 7.74
CA PHE A 216 5.35 -15.52 8.05
C PHE A 216 4.60 -15.19 9.35
N LYS A 217 3.36 -15.67 9.50
CA LYS A 217 2.53 -15.46 10.69
C LYS A 217 3.17 -16.04 11.95
N SER A 218 3.83 -17.19 11.83
CA SER A 218 4.59 -17.79 12.92
C SER A 218 5.72 -16.87 13.40
N GLN A 219 6.47 -16.24 12.49
CA GLN A 219 7.51 -15.26 12.84
C GLN A 219 6.92 -14.03 13.53
N VAL A 220 5.83 -13.44 13.01
CA VAL A 220 5.13 -12.33 13.65
C VAL A 220 4.67 -12.69 15.07
N ASN A 221 4.08 -13.87 15.25
CA ASN A 221 3.55 -14.33 16.54
C ASN A 221 4.66 -14.64 17.55
N ALA A 222 5.87 -14.99 17.07
CA ALA A 222 7.04 -15.24 17.91
C ALA A 222 7.63 -13.97 18.54
N ILE A 223 7.30 -12.77 18.05
CA ILE A 223 7.81 -11.50 18.60
C ILE A 223 7.43 -11.36 20.08
N ARG A 224 8.40 -11.02 20.91
CA ARG A 224 8.23 -10.74 22.34
C ARG A 224 8.76 -9.34 22.62
N PRO A 225 7.93 -8.44 23.20
CA PRO A 225 8.36 -7.09 23.56
C PRO A 225 9.45 -7.11 24.63
N ASN A 226 10.58 -6.47 24.37
CA ASN A 226 11.66 -6.28 25.34
C ASN A 226 12.65 -5.24 24.84
N GLY A 227 13.32 -4.54 25.78
CA GLY A 227 14.35 -3.55 25.46
C GLY A 227 13.80 -2.21 25.01
N ALA A 228 14.69 -1.33 24.54
CA ALA A 228 14.37 -0.01 24.05
C ALA A 228 14.04 0.00 22.53
N THR A 229 13.73 1.19 21.99
CA THR A 229 13.19 1.34 20.63
C THR A 229 14.32 1.75 19.66
N ARG A 230 15.18 0.79 19.27
CA ARG A 230 16.28 0.99 18.31
C ARG A 230 15.75 1.02 16.88
N SER A 231 15.06 2.10 16.56
CA SER A 231 14.45 2.35 15.24
C SER A 231 15.50 2.38 14.11
N ASP A 232 16.69 2.86 14.41
CA ASP A 232 17.86 2.87 13.53
C ASP A 232 18.21 1.45 13.04
N TYR A 233 18.30 0.50 13.96
CA TYR A 233 18.61 -0.91 13.62
C TYR A 233 17.50 -1.53 12.78
N GLY A 234 16.24 -1.23 13.09
CA GLY A 234 15.09 -1.72 12.32
C GLY A 234 15.16 -1.27 10.86
N LEU A 235 15.37 0.02 10.62
CA LEU A 235 15.42 0.58 9.28
C LEU A 235 16.71 0.24 8.53
N GLN A 236 17.86 0.07 9.21
CA GLN A 236 19.10 -0.44 8.61
C GLN A 236 18.93 -1.90 8.14
N LEU A 237 18.30 -2.76 8.93
CA LEU A 237 17.99 -4.14 8.51
C LEU A 237 17.02 -4.15 7.33
N ALA A 238 16.01 -3.28 7.33
CA ALA A 238 15.06 -3.15 6.23
C ALA A 238 15.76 -2.74 4.94
N GLN A 239 16.73 -1.84 5.00
CA GLN A 239 17.54 -1.46 3.85
C GLN A 239 18.27 -2.67 3.23
N GLY A 240 18.78 -3.58 4.07
CA GLY A 240 19.42 -4.83 3.62
C GLY A 240 18.44 -5.84 3.01
N GLN A 241 17.13 -5.69 3.26
CA GLN A 241 16.08 -6.56 2.73
C GLN A 241 15.41 -6.00 1.46
N THR A 242 15.77 -4.80 1.00
CA THR A 242 15.27 -4.29 -0.28
C THR A 242 15.76 -5.16 -1.42
N SER A 243 14.85 -5.70 -2.21
CA SER A 243 15.18 -6.64 -3.27
C SER A 243 15.85 -5.96 -4.47
N SER A 244 16.54 -6.77 -5.30
CA SER A 244 17.12 -6.34 -6.57
C SER A 244 16.14 -6.46 -7.75
N ARG A 245 14.88 -6.89 -7.55
CA ARG A 245 13.90 -7.01 -8.65
C ARG A 245 13.60 -5.61 -9.23
N ALA A 246 14.00 -5.39 -10.48
CA ALA A 246 13.89 -4.08 -11.13
C ALA A 246 12.43 -3.68 -11.44
N ASP A 247 11.57 -4.67 -11.69
CA ASP A 247 10.17 -4.48 -12.02
C ASP A 247 9.23 -4.41 -10.80
N ALA A 248 9.76 -4.66 -9.58
CA ALA A 248 8.99 -4.60 -8.36
C ALA A 248 9.00 -3.20 -7.74
N LYS A 249 7.84 -2.76 -7.26
CA LYS A 249 7.75 -1.59 -6.37
C LYS A 249 8.22 -1.98 -4.97
N LYS A 250 9.13 -1.20 -4.41
CA LYS A 250 9.71 -1.42 -3.08
C LYS A 250 8.91 -0.64 -2.04
N ILE A 251 8.47 -1.34 -1.01
CA ILE A 251 7.63 -0.79 0.04
C ILE A 251 8.23 -1.18 1.39
N VAL A 252 8.37 -0.20 2.27
CA VAL A 252 8.74 -0.42 3.67
C VAL A 252 7.59 0.06 4.54
N ILE A 253 7.14 -0.79 5.47
CA ILE A 253 6.08 -0.45 6.42
C ILE A 253 6.68 -0.53 7.81
N PHE A 254 6.90 0.63 8.41
CA PHE A 254 7.53 0.79 9.70
C PHE A 254 6.48 1.04 10.79
N PHE A 255 6.34 0.08 11.70
CA PHE A 255 5.44 0.16 12.85
C PHE A 255 6.22 0.50 14.10
N THR A 256 5.76 1.50 14.87
CA THR A 256 6.36 1.85 16.16
C THR A 256 5.36 2.52 17.09
N ASP A 257 5.60 2.42 18.40
CA ASP A 257 4.90 3.21 19.40
C ASP A 257 5.57 4.58 19.71
N GLY A 258 6.60 4.95 18.95
CA GLY A 258 6.94 6.35 18.65
C GLY A 258 8.29 6.90 19.06
N THR A 259 8.91 6.49 20.18
CA THR A 259 10.10 7.19 20.71
C THR A 259 11.40 6.45 20.36
N PRO A 260 12.19 6.92 19.35
CA PRO A 260 13.51 6.37 19.09
C PRO A 260 14.42 6.53 20.29
N THR A 261 14.92 5.41 20.82
CA THR A 261 15.75 5.43 22.03
C THR A 261 16.57 4.16 22.19
N SER A 262 17.71 4.27 22.84
CA SER A 262 18.50 3.15 23.35
C SER A 262 18.27 2.88 24.84
N PHE A 263 17.51 3.75 25.53
CA PHE A 263 17.20 3.63 26.95
C PHE A 263 15.76 4.02 27.31
N SER A 264 15.42 5.30 27.41
CA SER A 264 14.11 5.75 27.91
C SER A 264 13.52 6.99 27.25
N ASN A 265 14.34 7.95 26.84
CA ASN A 265 13.89 9.21 26.27
C ASN A 265 14.24 9.28 24.78
N PHE A 266 13.63 10.23 24.06
CA PHE A 266 13.96 10.48 22.67
C PHE A 266 15.46 10.76 22.50
N GLU A 267 16.14 9.91 21.74
CA GLU A 267 17.57 10.04 21.42
C GLU A 267 17.75 10.51 19.99
N SER A 268 18.35 11.70 19.86
CA SER A 268 18.57 12.34 18.57
C SER A 268 19.45 11.53 17.63
N GLU A 269 20.46 10.84 18.16
CA GLU A 269 21.35 9.98 17.37
C GLU A 269 20.58 8.79 16.76
N VAL A 270 19.77 8.07 17.57
CA VAL A 270 18.93 6.96 17.09
C VAL A 270 17.93 7.43 16.04
N ALA A 271 17.30 8.59 16.28
CA ALA A 271 16.35 9.17 15.32
C ALA A 271 17.05 9.58 14.01
N SER A 272 18.23 10.20 14.10
CA SER A 272 19.02 10.61 12.94
C SER A 272 19.40 9.43 12.07
N ASP A 273 19.95 8.37 12.66
CA ASP A 273 20.39 7.18 11.94
C ASP A 273 19.21 6.44 11.31
N ALA A 274 18.09 6.38 12.01
CA ALA A 274 16.85 5.81 11.47
C ALA A 274 16.33 6.58 10.24
N ILE A 275 16.30 7.92 10.32
CA ILE A 275 15.89 8.78 9.21
C ILE A 275 16.87 8.67 8.03
N ALA A 276 18.17 8.58 8.29
CA ALA A 276 19.18 8.40 7.25
C ALA A 276 19.00 7.06 6.52
N ALA A 277 18.73 5.97 7.24
CA ALA A 277 18.43 4.67 6.64
C ALA A 277 17.12 4.72 5.80
N ALA A 278 16.07 5.36 6.32
CA ALA A 278 14.82 5.57 5.57
C ALA A 278 15.06 6.42 4.32
N LYS A 279 15.84 7.50 4.43
CA LYS A 279 16.17 8.36 3.30
C LYS A 279 16.92 7.60 2.20
N THR A 280 17.89 6.77 2.56
CA THR A 280 18.61 5.94 1.58
C THR A 280 17.66 5.03 0.79
N MET A 281 16.66 4.45 1.44
CA MET A 281 15.64 3.64 0.76
C MET A 281 14.73 4.50 -0.14
N LYS A 282 14.33 5.69 0.32
CA LYS A 282 13.53 6.65 -0.48
C LYS A 282 14.31 7.12 -1.72
N ASP A 283 15.59 7.40 -1.59
CA ASP A 283 16.46 7.87 -2.67
C ASP A 283 16.61 6.83 -3.82
N VAL A 284 16.42 5.55 -3.53
CA VAL A 284 16.39 4.47 -4.54
C VAL A 284 14.96 4.06 -4.95
N GLY A 285 13.96 4.91 -4.64
CA GLY A 285 12.58 4.76 -5.11
C GLY A 285 11.68 3.90 -4.24
N ALA A 286 12.09 3.53 -3.02
CA ALA A 286 11.20 2.84 -2.10
C ALA A 286 10.17 3.80 -1.48
N SER A 287 8.93 3.34 -1.32
CA SER A 287 7.90 4.02 -0.55
C SER A 287 7.97 3.58 0.91
N VAL A 288 8.25 4.50 1.82
CA VAL A 288 8.31 4.23 3.26
C VAL A 288 7.04 4.73 3.93
N TYR A 289 6.24 3.80 4.44
CA TYR A 289 5.08 4.07 5.28
C TYR A 289 5.47 3.99 6.74
N THR A 290 4.99 4.92 7.55
CA THR A 290 5.13 4.87 9.00
C THR A 290 3.76 4.74 9.66
N ILE A 291 3.65 3.87 10.67
CA ILE A 291 2.40 3.61 11.40
C ILE A 291 2.66 3.81 12.88
N GLY A 292 2.12 4.91 13.43
CA GLY A 292 2.24 5.25 14.84
C GLY A 292 1.16 4.57 15.68
N ILE A 293 1.58 3.84 16.73
CA ILE A 293 0.70 3.15 17.68
C ILE A 293 0.79 3.83 19.06
N PHE A 294 0.94 5.14 19.11
CA PHE A 294 0.98 5.92 20.34
C PHE A 294 -0.20 6.90 20.42
N LYS A 295 -0.50 7.35 21.66
CA LYS A 295 -1.70 8.12 21.96
C LYS A 295 -1.84 9.40 21.12
N ASP A 296 -0.73 10.11 20.95
CA ASP A 296 -0.69 11.42 20.32
C ASP A 296 -0.17 11.36 18.86
N ALA A 297 -0.21 10.17 18.25
CA ALA A 297 0.17 9.98 16.85
C ALA A 297 -0.77 10.80 15.94
N ASN A 298 -0.21 11.80 15.26
CA ASN A 298 -0.95 12.73 14.42
C ASN A 298 -0.32 12.87 13.03
N PRO A 299 -0.84 12.17 12.03
CA PRO A 299 -0.35 12.27 10.64
C PRO A 299 -0.48 13.66 10.01
N ASN A 300 -1.33 14.51 10.58
CA ASN A 300 -1.58 15.87 10.09
C ASN A 300 -0.89 16.94 10.94
N ALA A 301 -0.01 16.56 11.88
CA ALA A 301 0.71 17.52 12.70
C ALA A 301 1.63 18.39 11.83
N ASP A 302 1.63 19.69 12.09
CA ASP A 302 2.59 20.60 11.50
C ASP A 302 4.01 20.28 12.01
N VAL A 303 4.91 19.93 11.09
CA VAL A 303 6.29 19.53 11.42
C VAL A 303 7.10 20.61 12.13
N ASN A 304 6.70 21.88 12.07
CA ASN A 304 7.39 22.96 12.78
C ASN A 304 7.07 22.95 14.29
N THR A 305 5.85 22.54 14.64
CA THR A 305 5.33 22.60 16.03
C THR A 305 5.08 21.23 16.66
N ALA A 306 5.12 20.15 15.87
CA ALA A 306 4.85 18.80 16.33
C ALA A 306 5.84 18.32 17.39
N SER A 307 5.44 17.30 18.16
CA SER A 307 6.37 16.58 19.05
C SER A 307 7.48 15.88 18.25
N ASN A 308 8.59 15.55 18.91
CA ASN A 308 9.70 14.87 18.26
C ASN A 308 9.30 13.52 17.65
N GLU A 309 8.38 12.78 18.29
CA GLU A 309 7.85 11.51 17.79
C GLU A 309 7.09 11.72 16.47
N ASN A 310 6.20 12.71 16.42
CA ASN A 310 5.48 13.02 15.18
C ASN A 310 6.41 13.56 14.09
N LYS A 311 7.40 14.39 14.43
CA LYS A 311 8.45 14.83 13.49
C LYS A 311 9.24 13.64 12.96
N PHE A 312 9.62 12.71 13.82
CA PHE A 312 10.31 11.47 13.45
C PHE A 312 9.49 10.62 12.47
N MET A 313 8.22 10.38 12.77
CA MET A 313 7.34 9.62 11.90
C MET A 313 7.16 10.28 10.54
N GLN A 314 7.02 11.60 10.49
CA GLN A 314 6.94 12.35 9.24
C GLN A 314 8.26 12.27 8.45
N ALA A 315 9.40 12.46 9.10
CA ALA A 315 10.72 12.46 8.45
C ALA A 315 11.12 11.08 7.93
N ALA A 316 10.80 10.02 8.66
CA ALA A 316 11.07 8.66 8.24
C ALA A 316 10.15 8.24 7.06
N SER A 317 8.91 8.75 7.00
CA SER A 317 7.97 8.42 5.93
C SER A 317 8.33 9.07 4.59
N SER A 318 7.70 8.60 3.52
CA SER A 318 7.77 9.23 2.19
C SER A 318 6.93 10.51 2.07
N ASN A 319 6.30 10.99 3.15
CA ASN A 319 5.68 12.32 3.16
C ASN A 319 6.71 13.44 2.92
N TYR A 320 7.93 13.26 3.46
CA TYR A 320 9.04 14.18 3.29
C TYR A 320 10.27 13.42 2.80
N PRO A 321 10.40 13.20 1.48
CA PRO A 321 11.49 12.39 0.92
C PRO A 321 12.88 12.91 1.27
N ALA A 322 13.04 14.24 1.31
CA ALA A 322 14.32 14.92 1.59
C ALA A 322 14.63 15.10 3.08
N ALA A 323 13.72 14.67 3.98
CA ALA A 323 13.88 14.96 5.41
C ALA A 323 15.17 14.39 5.99
N THR A 324 15.79 15.20 6.86
CA THR A 324 16.97 14.83 7.64
C THR A 324 16.83 15.34 9.08
N TYR A 325 17.55 14.70 9.98
CA TYR A 325 17.71 15.15 11.35
C TYR A 325 19.19 14.98 11.70
N ALA A 326 19.93 16.06 11.80
CA ALA A 326 21.39 16.01 11.89
C ALA A 326 21.94 16.94 12.96
N TYR A 327 23.05 16.53 13.57
CA TYR A 327 23.83 17.37 14.45
C TYR A 327 24.64 18.38 13.63
N THR A 328 24.46 19.65 13.95
CA THR A 328 25.19 20.74 13.31
C THR A 328 26.13 21.36 14.34
N GLN A 329 27.44 21.28 14.10
CA GLN A 329 28.45 21.90 14.95
C GLN A 329 28.41 23.43 14.78
N GLY A 330 28.14 24.15 15.86
CA GLY A 330 28.29 25.61 15.93
C GLY A 330 29.66 25.99 16.47
N TRP A 331 29.92 27.29 16.55
CA TRP A 331 31.22 27.82 17.04
C TRP A 331 31.49 27.51 18.50
N LEU A 332 30.46 27.57 19.37
CA LEU A 332 30.57 27.32 20.82
C LEU A 332 29.94 25.99 21.24
N SER A 333 28.88 25.57 20.56
CA SER A 333 28.15 24.31 20.81
C SER A 333 27.48 23.86 19.53
N GLY A 334 27.17 22.60 19.45
CA GLY A 334 26.33 22.06 18.35
C GLY A 334 24.90 21.86 18.79
N GLU A 335 24.03 21.71 17.84
CA GLU A 335 22.60 21.43 18.03
C GLU A 335 22.06 20.42 17.00
N TRP A 336 21.01 19.69 17.38
CA TRP A 336 20.29 18.84 16.51
C TRP A 336 19.23 19.64 15.74
N LYS A 337 19.22 19.52 14.41
CA LYS A 337 18.31 20.25 13.53
C LYS A 337 17.49 19.36 12.65
N TRP A 338 16.18 19.59 12.64
CA TRP A 338 15.26 19.03 11.67
C TRP A 338 15.32 19.82 10.35
N SER A 339 15.36 19.11 9.23
CA SER A 339 15.16 19.67 7.90
C SER A 339 14.20 18.77 7.15
N PHE A 340 13.04 19.27 6.76
CA PHE A 340 12.00 18.45 6.13
C PHE A 340 12.03 18.55 4.60
N GLY A 341 12.34 19.73 4.04
CA GLY A 341 12.11 20.00 2.63
C GLY A 341 10.62 20.04 2.29
N ASP A 342 10.29 19.88 1.01
CA ASP A 342 8.91 19.91 0.56
C ASP A 342 8.21 18.59 0.88
N ARG A 343 6.92 18.68 1.24
CA ARG A 343 6.05 17.53 1.37
C ARG A 343 5.69 17.02 -0.04
N ALA A 344 5.78 15.71 -0.25
CA ALA A 344 5.37 15.12 -1.51
C ALA A 344 3.87 15.36 -1.75
N GLU A 345 3.50 15.81 -2.96
CA GLU A 345 2.13 16.15 -3.32
C GLU A 345 1.20 14.93 -3.17
N GLY A 346 0.03 15.14 -2.57
CA GLY A 346 -0.96 14.09 -2.33
C GLY A 346 -0.49 12.97 -1.39
N SER A 347 0.64 13.14 -0.70
CA SER A 347 1.23 12.08 0.13
C SER A 347 0.46 11.86 1.44
N ASP A 348 0.33 10.59 1.81
CA ASP A 348 -0.30 10.12 3.04
C ASP A 348 0.41 8.85 3.55
N PHE A 349 1.74 8.95 3.72
CA PHE A 349 2.61 7.83 4.10
C PHE A 349 2.78 7.68 5.62
N TYR A 350 2.37 8.66 6.42
CA TYR A 350 2.28 8.50 7.87
C TYR A 350 0.83 8.23 8.26
N LYS A 351 0.60 7.15 9.00
CA LYS A 351 -0.70 6.72 9.52
C LYS A 351 -0.66 6.56 11.03
N SER A 352 -1.81 6.69 11.68
CA SER A 352 -1.98 6.37 13.10
C SER A 352 -3.11 5.39 13.32
N ALA A 353 -3.01 4.56 14.35
CA ALA A 353 -4.06 3.62 14.72
C ALA A 353 -5.39 4.34 15.05
N SER A 354 -5.34 5.57 15.56
CA SER A 354 -6.50 6.40 15.86
C SER A 354 -7.20 6.94 14.60
N SER A 355 -6.46 7.31 13.57
CA SER A 355 -7.02 7.86 12.33
C SER A 355 -7.79 6.83 11.50
N ALA A 356 -7.38 5.56 11.53
CA ALA A 356 -8.09 4.48 10.85
C ALA A 356 -9.49 4.22 11.43
N ALA A 357 -9.68 4.43 12.73
CA ALA A 357 -10.99 4.32 13.38
C ALA A 357 -11.93 5.49 13.02
N SER A 358 -11.39 6.69 12.77
CA SER A 358 -12.16 7.89 12.46
C SER A 358 -12.63 7.94 11.00
N SER A 359 -11.83 7.48 10.05
CA SER A 359 -12.16 7.50 8.61
C SER A 359 -13.37 6.61 8.26
N ARG A 360 -13.62 5.53 9.01
CA ARG A 360 -14.83 4.69 8.85
C ARG A 360 -16.12 5.32 9.38
N LYS A 361 -16.05 6.29 10.30
CA LYS A 361 -17.23 7.00 10.76
C LYS A 361 -17.73 8.04 9.76
N SER A 362 -16.83 8.70 9.04
CA SER A 362 -17.19 9.73 8.05
C SER A 362 -17.80 9.16 6.76
N SER A 363 -17.48 7.92 6.39
CA SER A 363 -18.06 7.27 5.19
C SER A 363 -19.46 6.66 5.42
N LYS A 364 -19.94 6.54 6.68
CA LYS A 364 -21.26 5.99 7.02
C LYS A 364 -22.34 7.02 7.34
N THR A 365 -21.99 8.30 7.36
CA THR A 365 -22.96 9.39 7.67
C THR A 365 -23.11 10.36 6.51
N SER A 366 -23.46 9.87 5.33
CA SER A 366 -24.12 10.71 4.33
C SER A 366 -25.58 10.22 4.21
N PRO A 367 -26.58 10.91 4.77
CA PRO A 367 -27.95 10.56 4.53
C PRO A 367 -28.28 10.98 3.09
N ARG A 368 -28.71 10.00 2.27
CA ARG A 368 -29.48 10.31 1.08
C ARG A 368 -30.67 11.18 1.51
N LYS A 369 -30.67 12.42 1.12
CA LYS A 369 -31.89 13.21 1.08
C LYS A 369 -32.68 12.76 -0.15
N SER A 370 -33.91 12.37 0.16
CA SER A 370 -35.01 12.08 -0.76
C SER A 370 -35.24 13.20 -1.76
#